data_bdc41c6b08dbb228ba25d44a9e0bcf59
#
_entry.id   bdc41c6b08dbb228ba25d44a9e0bcf59
#
_cell.length_a   1.000
_cell.length_b   1.000
_cell.length_c   1.000
_cell.angle_alpha   90.00
_cell.angle_beta   90.00
_cell.angle_gamma   90.00
#
_symmetry.space_group_name_H-M   'P 1'
#
loop_
_entity.id
_entity.type
_entity.pdbx_description
1 polymer ?
#
loop_
_entity_poly.entity_id
_entity_poly.type
_entity_poly.pdbx_seq_one_letter_code
_entity_poly.pdbx_strand_id
1 'polypeptide(L)'
;MKCFKVSFVSCLIAAGLILPAGLGSSAQAQTQASGSGLTKRLIADYGYWSRTQTPPYSSDQIPFQKVTHINHAGVTFDAKGNLIIPSGFIEKALLTKAHNNSVKVLLLLSGDFDSMETTAGGLSALLQNLSAFIQEYGYDGVDIDWEYPASAQDATFFHSLLLGLRSILPTPQYLLSAYVAPWGGTGYDFPDTKFIVDWFNILTYDCAGPWTDSAQLNSAIFPDPNDPESYNCEPGGSVKEAIDIYEGLQVPKSLLNIGTPFYGYIYHKADALWGFCPNEDCSNSVDYDNYGTFFKQRINAMGWRSYNDPYSLVPYMLKADGSEGFITYDDASSTFYRVWYTDWARGLGGTFIWEIDADYDGTTQDLLEAAFNASQIQTP
;
A
#
# COMPACT_ATOMS: atom_id res chain seq x y z
N MET A 1 -46.91 11.63 29.40
CA MET A 1 -47.75 12.72 29.93
C MET A 1 -46.91 13.97 30.13
N LYS A 2 -47.37 15.05 29.57
CA LYS A 2 -46.99 16.47 29.51
C LYS A 2 -46.05 16.88 28.38
N CYS A 3 -46.72 17.34 27.32
CA CYS A 3 -46.24 18.30 26.31
C CYS A 3 -45.92 19.65 26.97
N PHE A 4 -44.90 20.33 26.44
CA PHE A 4 -44.90 21.78 26.42
C PHE A 4 -44.54 22.30 25.02
N LYS A 5 -45.53 22.96 24.41
CA LYS A 5 -45.38 23.83 23.24
C LYS A 5 -44.93 25.21 23.72
N VAL A 6 -44.04 25.86 23.03
CA VAL A 6 -43.97 27.33 23.01
C VAL A 6 -43.67 27.79 21.58
N SER A 7 -44.42 28.81 21.19
CA SER A 7 -44.65 29.32 19.87
C SER A 7 -43.61 30.33 19.37
N PHE A 8 -43.65 30.50 18.07
CA PHE A 8 -43.08 31.49 17.18
C PHE A 8 -43.06 32.94 17.67
N VAL A 9 -41.95 33.63 17.36
CA VAL A 9 -41.97 35.03 16.94
C VAL A 9 -41.01 35.22 15.79
N SER A 10 -41.55 35.57 14.62
CA SER A 10 -40.79 35.99 13.43
C SER A 10 -40.31 37.44 13.61
N CYS A 11 -39.04 37.67 13.24
CA CYS A 11 -38.60 39.02 12.91
C CYS A 11 -37.72 38.96 11.66
N LEU A 12 -38.28 39.47 10.55
CA LEU A 12 -37.59 39.71 9.29
C LEU A 12 -36.73 40.98 9.44
N ILE A 13 -35.41 40.84 9.22
CA ILE A 13 -34.60 41.96 8.82
C ILE A 13 -33.79 41.52 7.60
N ALA A 14 -34.08 42.09 6.44
CA ALA A 14 -33.35 41.95 5.22
C ALA A 14 -32.10 42.87 5.29
N ALA A 15 -30.91 42.29 5.25
CA ALA A 15 -29.71 43.01 4.94
C ALA A 15 -28.95 42.22 3.86
N GLY A 16 -28.92 42.76 2.66
CA GLY A 16 -28.18 42.19 1.55
C GLY A 16 -26.67 42.27 1.80
N LEU A 17 -26.05 41.10 1.82
CA LEU A 17 -24.60 40.96 1.74
C LEU A 17 -24.27 40.27 0.42
N ILE A 18 -23.63 41.00 -0.45
CA ILE A 18 -23.01 40.49 -1.67
C ILE A 18 -21.83 39.64 -1.24
N LEU A 19 -21.95 38.33 -1.41
CA LEU A 19 -20.85 37.37 -1.27
C LEU A 19 -20.03 37.40 -2.58
N PRO A 20 -18.72 37.55 -2.53
CA PRO A 20 -17.86 37.32 -3.68
C PRO A 20 -17.92 35.82 -4.00
N ALA A 21 -18.15 35.50 -5.26
CA ALA A 21 -18.04 34.13 -5.78
C ALA A 21 -16.61 33.65 -5.57
N GLY A 22 -16.41 32.86 -4.53
CA GLY A 22 -15.18 32.10 -4.32
C GLY A 22 -15.13 31.00 -5.38
N LEU A 23 -14.20 31.13 -6.30
CA LEU A 23 -13.79 30.07 -7.22
C LEU A 23 -13.31 28.90 -6.38
N GLY A 24 -14.15 27.90 -6.21
CA GLY A 24 -13.74 26.58 -5.77
C GLY A 24 -12.84 25.98 -6.85
N SER A 25 -11.51 26.16 -6.72
CA SER A 25 -10.58 25.37 -7.49
C SER A 25 -10.65 23.95 -6.94
N SER A 26 -11.37 23.06 -7.63
CA SER A 26 -11.13 21.62 -7.53
C SER A 26 -9.65 21.41 -7.82
N ALA A 27 -8.88 21.01 -6.81
CA ALA A 27 -7.54 20.51 -7.03
C ALA A 27 -7.68 19.20 -7.83
N GLN A 28 -7.68 19.34 -9.15
CA GLN A 28 -7.40 18.21 -10.02
C GLN A 28 -5.92 17.91 -9.80
N ALA A 29 -5.65 16.74 -9.19
CA ALA A 29 -4.32 16.17 -9.19
C ALA A 29 -3.85 16.14 -10.66
N GLN A 30 -2.93 17.04 -11.01
CA GLN A 30 -2.28 17.01 -12.32
C GLN A 30 -1.41 15.77 -12.32
N THR A 31 -1.87 14.72 -13.00
CA THR A 31 -0.99 13.63 -13.42
C THR A 31 0.05 14.23 -14.33
N GLN A 32 1.24 14.55 -13.80
CA GLN A 32 2.41 14.81 -14.64
C GLN A 32 2.63 13.52 -15.44
N ALA A 33 2.73 13.65 -16.76
CA ALA A 33 3.06 12.53 -17.62
C ALA A 33 4.39 11.93 -17.13
N SER A 34 4.34 10.72 -16.56
CA SER A 34 5.53 9.96 -16.23
C SER A 34 6.26 9.57 -17.51
N GLY A 35 7.57 9.33 -17.42
CA GLY A 35 8.34 8.81 -18.58
C GLY A 35 7.81 7.47 -19.10
N SER A 36 7.01 6.75 -18.30
CA SER A 36 6.31 5.51 -18.66
C SER A 36 5.11 5.71 -19.59
N GLY A 37 4.59 6.94 -19.73
CA GLY A 37 3.35 7.21 -20.48
C GLY A 37 2.09 6.71 -19.78
N LEU A 38 2.18 6.19 -18.54
CA LEU A 38 1.05 5.71 -17.76
C LEU A 38 0.17 6.89 -17.28
N THR A 39 -1.15 6.69 -17.33
CA THR A 39 -2.15 7.64 -16.83
C THR A 39 -2.57 7.36 -15.39
N LYS A 40 -2.23 6.18 -14.88
CA LYS A 40 -2.44 5.73 -13.50
C LYS A 40 -1.09 5.59 -12.80
N ARG A 41 -1.09 5.67 -11.48
CA ARG A 41 0.13 5.41 -10.70
C ARG A 41 0.45 3.92 -10.76
N LEU A 42 1.69 3.59 -11.07
CA LEU A 42 2.31 2.31 -10.80
C LEU A 42 3.53 2.59 -9.93
N ILE A 43 3.35 2.42 -8.63
CA ILE A 43 4.34 2.72 -7.60
C ILE A 43 5.08 1.43 -7.27
N ALA A 44 6.39 1.49 -7.12
CA ALA A 44 7.18 0.34 -6.71
C ALA A 44 7.94 0.64 -5.42
N ASP A 45 7.73 -0.18 -4.41
CA ASP A 45 8.53 -0.12 -3.20
C ASP A 45 9.87 -0.79 -3.46
N TYR A 46 10.94 -0.11 -3.11
CA TYR A 46 12.31 -0.54 -3.32
C TYR A 46 13.08 -0.51 -2.00
N GLY A 47 13.37 -1.68 -1.47
CA GLY A 47 14.11 -1.85 -0.22
C GLY A 47 15.61 -1.68 -0.41
N TYR A 48 16.28 -0.92 0.47
CA TYR A 48 17.75 -0.77 0.44
C TYR A 48 18.48 -2.11 0.61
N TRP A 49 17.85 -3.10 1.24
CA TRP A 49 18.37 -4.45 1.48
C TRP A 49 18.49 -5.29 0.20
N SER A 50 17.71 -5.01 -0.82
CA SER A 50 17.70 -5.76 -2.08
C SER A 50 19.05 -5.80 -2.79
N ARG A 51 19.90 -4.81 -2.54
CA ARG A 51 21.27 -4.75 -3.11
C ARG A 51 22.22 -5.81 -2.56
N THR A 52 21.89 -6.43 -1.43
CA THR A 52 22.68 -7.49 -0.79
C THR A 52 22.03 -8.86 -0.86
N GLN A 53 20.88 -8.97 -1.50
CA GLN A 53 20.19 -10.23 -1.75
C GLN A 53 20.86 -11.04 -2.88
N THR A 54 20.33 -12.22 -3.16
CA THR A 54 20.79 -13.07 -4.26
C THR A 54 19.60 -13.50 -5.11
N PRO A 55 19.52 -13.05 -6.37
CA PRO A 55 20.41 -12.11 -7.06
C PRO A 55 20.34 -10.69 -6.49
N PRO A 56 21.41 -9.89 -6.55
CA PRO A 56 21.36 -8.52 -6.08
C PRO A 56 20.51 -7.65 -6.99
N TYR A 57 19.74 -6.73 -6.38
CA TYR A 57 18.88 -5.80 -7.09
C TYR A 57 19.19 -4.37 -6.64
N SER A 58 19.59 -3.53 -7.56
CA SER A 58 19.93 -2.12 -7.31
C SER A 58 19.20 -1.23 -8.30
N SER A 59 19.41 0.08 -8.22
CA SER A 59 18.86 1.00 -9.22
C SER A 59 19.32 0.71 -10.68
N ASP A 60 20.31 -0.19 -10.88
CA ASP A 60 20.69 -0.64 -12.23
C ASP A 60 19.69 -1.62 -12.84
N GLN A 61 18.98 -2.36 -12.01
CA GLN A 61 17.98 -3.34 -12.42
C GLN A 61 16.57 -2.76 -12.56
N ILE A 62 16.29 -1.60 -11.93
CA ILE A 62 14.94 -1.00 -11.98
C ILE A 62 14.58 -0.56 -13.40
N PRO A 63 13.51 -1.10 -14.00
CA PRO A 63 13.03 -0.66 -15.31
C PRO A 63 12.17 0.61 -15.16
N PHE A 64 12.79 1.76 -14.94
CA PHE A 64 12.12 3.04 -14.67
C PHE A 64 11.04 3.42 -15.68
N GLN A 65 11.13 2.94 -16.94
CA GLN A 65 10.09 3.16 -17.94
C GLN A 65 8.78 2.44 -17.65
N LYS A 66 8.74 1.52 -16.69
CA LYS A 66 7.53 0.77 -16.33
C LYS A 66 6.85 1.26 -15.06
N VAL A 67 7.46 2.17 -14.32
CA VAL A 67 6.92 2.69 -13.07
C VAL A 67 6.76 4.20 -13.12
N THR A 68 5.90 4.74 -12.28
CA THR A 68 5.68 6.20 -12.16
C THR A 68 6.36 6.78 -10.93
N HIS A 69 6.43 6.00 -9.87
CA HIS A 69 6.99 6.38 -8.58
C HIS A 69 7.79 5.22 -7.98
N ILE A 70 8.77 5.56 -7.16
CA ILE A 70 9.50 4.63 -6.30
C ILE A 70 9.31 5.09 -4.85
N ASN A 71 8.89 4.20 -3.97
CA ASN A 71 9.00 4.41 -2.53
C ASN A 71 10.30 3.74 -2.06
N HIS A 72 11.28 4.53 -1.64
CA HIS A 72 12.56 4.01 -1.20
C HIS A 72 12.50 3.62 0.28
N ALA A 73 12.44 2.34 0.56
CA ALA A 73 12.33 1.76 1.89
C ALA A 73 13.71 1.43 2.47
N GLY A 74 14.03 1.61 3.76
CA GLY A 74 13.14 2.13 4.78
C GLY A 74 13.97 2.87 5.82
N VAL A 75 13.71 4.16 5.89
CA VAL A 75 14.20 4.97 7.00
C VAL A 75 13.18 4.85 8.13
N THR A 76 13.67 4.75 9.37
CA THR A 76 12.82 4.76 10.56
C THR A 76 13.17 5.95 11.45
N PHE A 77 12.50 6.09 12.57
CA PHE A 77 12.77 7.13 13.56
C PHE A 77 12.50 6.63 14.98
N ASP A 78 13.12 7.30 15.96
CA ASP A 78 12.84 7.07 17.37
C ASP A 78 11.72 8.00 17.88
N ALA A 79 11.22 7.75 19.09
CA ALA A 79 10.17 8.57 19.71
C ALA A 79 10.52 10.06 19.84
N LYS A 80 11.80 10.42 19.80
CA LYS A 80 12.27 11.81 19.86
C LYS A 80 12.35 12.49 18.48
N GLY A 81 12.01 11.77 17.41
CA GLY A 81 12.04 12.29 16.04
C GLY A 81 13.43 12.25 15.36
N ASN A 82 14.39 11.52 15.92
CA ASN A 82 15.67 11.32 15.26
C ASN A 82 15.52 10.25 14.17
N LEU A 83 15.96 10.55 12.95
CA LEU A 83 15.96 9.57 11.87
C LEU A 83 17.00 8.48 12.13
N ILE A 84 16.60 7.24 11.91
CA ILE A 84 17.45 6.05 11.96
C ILE A 84 17.66 5.61 10.51
N ILE A 85 18.82 5.92 9.98
CA ILE A 85 19.17 5.65 8.58
C ILE A 85 20.06 4.42 8.55
N PRO A 86 19.62 3.30 7.96
CA PRO A 86 20.41 2.10 7.88
C PRO A 86 21.72 2.30 7.10
N SER A 87 22.75 1.58 7.51
CA SER A 87 24.02 1.58 6.76
C SER A 87 23.78 1.09 5.33
N GLY A 88 24.26 1.84 4.36
CA GLY A 88 24.04 1.53 2.96
C GLY A 88 22.70 2.00 2.38
N PHE A 89 21.81 2.63 3.16
CA PHE A 89 20.54 3.13 2.64
C PHE A 89 20.71 4.11 1.47
N ILE A 90 21.62 5.08 1.61
CA ILE A 90 21.78 6.13 0.60
C ILE A 90 22.30 5.58 -0.73
N GLU A 91 21.47 5.67 -1.76
CA GLU A 91 21.81 5.33 -3.14
C GLU A 91 21.57 6.52 -4.07
N LYS A 92 22.58 7.40 -4.20
CA LYS A 92 22.48 8.61 -5.05
C LYS A 92 22.14 8.30 -6.51
N ALA A 93 22.55 7.13 -7.00
CA ALA A 93 22.24 6.68 -8.35
C ALA A 93 20.74 6.46 -8.56
N LEU A 94 19.99 6.02 -7.54
CA LEU A 94 18.56 5.80 -7.61
C LEU A 94 17.83 7.09 -8.03
N LEU A 95 18.01 8.18 -7.25
CA LEU A 95 17.34 9.45 -7.54
C LEU A 95 17.74 10.01 -8.89
N THR A 96 19.03 9.98 -9.23
CA THR A 96 19.50 10.46 -10.53
C THR A 96 18.85 9.71 -11.71
N LYS A 97 18.80 8.37 -11.63
CA LYS A 97 18.21 7.53 -12.69
C LYS A 97 16.70 7.70 -12.75
N ALA A 98 16.01 7.71 -11.61
CA ALA A 98 14.57 7.95 -11.54
C ALA A 98 14.20 9.29 -12.20
N HIS A 99 14.84 10.38 -11.79
CA HIS A 99 14.57 11.71 -12.33
C HIS A 99 14.88 11.82 -13.83
N ASN A 100 15.95 11.17 -14.32
CA ASN A 100 16.27 11.11 -15.75
C ASN A 100 15.19 10.38 -16.57
N ASN A 101 14.39 9.54 -15.91
CA ASN A 101 13.25 8.83 -16.51
C ASN A 101 11.89 9.43 -16.13
N SER A 102 11.86 10.64 -15.54
CA SER A 102 10.63 11.31 -15.06
C SER A 102 9.85 10.48 -14.01
N VAL A 103 10.54 9.65 -13.25
CA VAL A 103 10.00 8.87 -12.12
C VAL A 103 10.26 9.64 -10.83
N LYS A 104 9.25 9.74 -9.98
CA LYS A 104 9.33 10.37 -8.67
C LYS A 104 9.82 9.38 -7.62
N VAL A 105 10.60 9.87 -6.64
CA VAL A 105 11.10 9.02 -5.54
C VAL A 105 10.64 9.61 -4.21
N LEU A 106 9.81 8.87 -3.48
CA LEU A 106 9.39 9.19 -2.13
C LEU A 106 10.26 8.41 -1.13
N LEU A 107 10.53 9.03 0.00
CA LEU A 107 11.12 8.35 1.14
C LEU A 107 10.00 7.59 1.86
N LEU A 108 10.09 6.26 1.95
CA LEU A 108 9.20 5.48 2.80
C LEU A 108 9.69 5.60 4.24
N LEU A 109 8.82 6.09 5.10
CA LEU A 109 9.09 6.36 6.51
C LEU A 109 8.18 5.52 7.39
N SER A 110 8.76 4.55 8.08
CA SER A 110 8.12 3.80 9.17
C SER A 110 8.76 4.14 10.52
N GLY A 111 8.19 3.67 11.62
CA GLY A 111 8.81 3.88 12.93
C GLY A 111 7.84 3.78 14.10
N ASP A 112 8.32 4.21 15.26
CA ASP A 112 7.58 4.14 16.52
C ASP A 112 6.66 5.35 16.71
N PHE A 113 5.58 5.38 15.93
CA PHE A 113 4.58 6.45 15.98
C PHE A 113 3.87 6.51 17.34
N ASP A 114 3.57 5.35 17.94
CA ASP A 114 2.85 5.27 19.22
C ASP A 114 3.65 5.91 20.35
N SER A 115 4.95 5.64 20.43
CA SER A 115 5.83 6.30 21.40
C SER A 115 6.06 7.78 21.08
N MET A 116 6.11 8.15 19.81
CA MET A 116 6.26 9.56 19.42
C MET A 116 5.03 10.39 19.78
N GLU A 117 3.83 9.85 19.62
CA GLU A 117 2.58 10.52 19.95
C GLU A 117 2.58 11.06 21.38
N THR A 118 3.18 10.31 22.31
CA THR A 118 3.26 10.66 23.73
C THR A 118 4.54 11.41 24.11
N THR A 119 5.49 11.58 23.18
CA THR A 119 6.77 12.22 23.43
C THR A 119 6.75 13.71 23.06
N ALA A 120 6.86 14.57 24.06
CA ALA A 120 6.85 16.02 23.84
C ALA A 120 7.99 16.47 22.91
N GLY A 121 7.63 17.15 21.82
CA GLY A 121 8.58 17.67 20.83
C GLY A 121 9.05 16.64 19.77
N GLY A 122 8.68 15.37 19.89
CA GLY A 122 9.09 14.32 18.94
C GLY A 122 8.67 14.65 17.51
N LEU A 123 7.40 14.97 17.29
CA LEU A 123 6.90 15.36 15.98
C LEU A 123 7.64 16.58 15.40
N SER A 124 7.86 17.61 16.20
CA SER A 124 8.59 18.80 15.73
C SER A 124 10.02 18.50 15.30
N ALA A 125 10.71 17.63 16.05
CA ALA A 125 12.06 17.20 15.71
C ALA A 125 12.07 16.33 14.44
N LEU A 126 11.09 15.42 14.29
CA LEU A 126 10.95 14.60 13.09
C LEU A 126 10.77 15.48 11.84
N LEU A 127 9.88 16.47 11.90
CA LEU A 127 9.64 17.38 10.77
C LEU A 127 10.90 18.16 10.37
N GLN A 128 11.69 18.63 11.34
CA GLN A 128 12.96 19.32 11.07
C GLN A 128 13.98 18.37 10.40
N ASN A 129 14.13 17.18 10.95
CA ASN A 129 15.08 16.19 10.44
C ASN A 129 14.70 15.70 9.05
N LEU A 130 13.41 15.43 8.80
CA LEU A 130 12.90 15.04 7.48
C LEU A 130 13.07 16.15 6.45
N SER A 131 12.75 17.40 6.80
CA SER A 131 12.95 18.53 5.89
C SER A 131 14.40 18.64 5.43
N ALA A 132 15.34 18.54 6.36
CA ALA A 132 16.76 18.56 6.05
C ALA A 132 17.18 17.37 5.17
N PHE A 133 16.74 16.16 5.51
CA PHE A 133 17.08 14.95 4.79
C PHE A 133 16.54 14.96 3.35
N ILE A 134 15.27 15.33 3.16
CA ILE A 134 14.65 15.38 1.83
C ILE A 134 15.36 16.40 0.94
N GLN A 135 15.70 17.57 1.48
CA GLN A 135 16.42 18.60 0.73
C GLN A 135 17.86 18.18 0.40
N GLU A 136 18.57 17.54 1.34
CA GLU A 136 19.94 17.09 1.14
C GLU A 136 20.06 16.03 0.03
N TYR A 137 19.13 15.06 0.01
CA TYR A 137 19.21 13.94 -0.93
C TYR A 137 18.36 14.11 -2.19
N GLY A 138 17.40 15.04 -2.19
CA GLY A 138 16.58 15.35 -3.36
C GLY A 138 15.40 14.41 -3.58
N TYR A 139 14.79 13.90 -2.50
CA TYR A 139 13.54 13.14 -2.59
C TYR A 139 12.39 14.04 -3.03
N ASP A 140 11.43 13.46 -3.75
CA ASP A 140 10.24 14.17 -4.22
C ASP A 140 9.10 14.21 -3.18
N GLY A 141 9.23 13.53 -2.05
CA GLY A 141 8.22 13.47 -1.00
C GLY A 141 8.45 12.38 0.03
N VAL A 142 7.39 12.10 0.78
CA VAL A 142 7.38 11.07 1.84
C VAL A 142 6.14 10.19 1.69
N ASP A 143 6.30 8.90 1.89
CA ASP A 143 5.24 7.93 2.11
C ASP A 143 5.27 7.46 3.56
N ILE A 144 4.15 7.58 4.29
CA ILE A 144 4.06 7.24 5.71
C ILE A 144 3.54 5.82 5.85
N ASP A 145 4.30 5.00 6.58
CA ASP A 145 3.97 3.63 6.88
C ASP A 145 3.78 3.44 8.40
N TRP A 146 2.54 3.61 8.86
CA TRP A 146 2.11 3.35 10.23
C TRP A 146 1.08 2.23 10.27
N GLU A 147 1.48 1.07 10.73
CA GLU A 147 0.65 -0.14 10.82
C GLU A 147 0.32 -0.49 12.27
N TYR A 148 -0.80 -0.11 12.87
CA TYR A 148 -1.85 0.75 12.27
C TYR A 148 -2.40 1.71 13.33
N PRO A 149 -2.72 2.97 13.00
CA PRO A 149 -3.43 3.84 13.93
C PRO A 149 -4.83 3.29 14.17
N ALA A 150 -5.21 3.08 15.44
CA ALA A 150 -6.43 2.35 15.79
C ALA A 150 -7.39 3.13 16.70
N SER A 151 -6.89 4.13 17.43
CA SER A 151 -7.67 4.89 18.40
C SER A 151 -8.05 6.30 17.91
N ALA A 152 -8.96 6.97 18.64
CA ALA A 152 -9.26 8.37 18.38
C ALA A 152 -8.09 9.31 18.70
N GLN A 153 -7.19 8.89 19.58
CA GLN A 153 -5.96 9.62 19.89
C GLN A 153 -5.00 9.51 18.72
N ASP A 154 -4.79 8.30 18.18
CA ASP A 154 -3.96 8.08 16.99
C ASP A 154 -4.50 8.88 15.80
N ALA A 155 -5.84 8.95 15.62
CA ALA A 155 -6.45 9.77 14.58
C ALA A 155 -6.05 11.25 14.68
N THR A 156 -6.05 11.79 15.89
CA THR A 156 -5.64 13.17 16.15
C THR A 156 -4.14 13.36 15.87
N PHE A 157 -3.33 12.38 16.24
CA PHE A 157 -1.89 12.44 15.98
C PHE A 157 -1.57 12.25 14.50
N PHE A 158 -2.20 11.28 13.83
CA PHE A 158 -2.03 11.05 12.38
C PHE A 158 -2.40 12.30 11.56
N HIS A 159 -3.51 12.94 11.89
CA HIS A 159 -3.91 14.20 11.27
C HIS A 159 -2.83 15.29 11.50
N SER A 160 -2.35 15.45 12.74
CA SER A 160 -1.31 16.42 13.10
C SER A 160 0.01 16.13 12.38
N LEU A 161 0.38 14.85 12.24
CA LEU A 161 1.55 14.39 11.50
C LEU A 161 1.45 14.80 10.03
N LEU A 162 0.33 14.48 9.38
CA LEU A 162 0.13 14.80 7.96
C LEU A 162 0.11 16.32 7.71
N LEU A 163 -0.55 17.10 8.58
CA LEU A 163 -0.49 18.59 8.50
C LEU A 163 0.92 19.10 8.67
N GLY A 164 1.66 18.58 9.66
CA GLY A 164 3.05 18.93 9.88
C GLY A 164 3.93 18.61 8.67
N LEU A 165 3.79 17.41 8.11
CA LEU A 165 4.50 17.01 6.90
C LEU A 165 4.13 17.89 5.72
N ARG A 166 2.87 18.18 5.48
CA ARG A 166 2.44 19.07 4.39
C ARG A 166 3.00 20.48 4.53
N SER A 167 3.22 20.96 5.76
CA SER A 167 3.83 22.27 6.00
C SER A 167 5.29 22.37 5.55
N ILE A 168 6.05 21.27 5.62
CA ILE A 168 7.44 21.18 5.15
C ILE A 168 7.56 20.63 3.72
N LEU A 169 6.50 20.01 3.20
CA LEU A 169 6.39 19.42 1.86
C LEU A 169 5.25 20.09 1.07
N PRO A 170 5.38 21.38 0.71
CA PRO A 170 4.30 22.08 0.04
C PRO A 170 4.03 21.55 -1.37
N THR A 171 2.72 21.45 -1.74
CA THR A 171 2.31 21.17 -3.10
C THR A 171 2.56 22.37 -4.02
N PRO A 172 2.80 22.16 -5.31
CA PRO A 172 2.97 20.90 -6.03
C PRO A 172 4.41 20.35 -6.03
N GLN A 173 5.29 20.96 -5.25
CA GLN A 173 6.73 20.63 -5.28
C GLN A 173 7.01 19.25 -4.71
N TYR A 174 6.31 18.88 -3.63
CA TYR A 174 6.49 17.59 -2.94
C TYR A 174 5.20 16.80 -2.85
N LEU A 175 5.35 15.49 -2.81
CA LEU A 175 4.30 14.50 -2.66
C LEU A 175 4.24 14.00 -1.20
N LEU A 176 3.05 13.67 -0.75
CA LEU A 176 2.79 13.09 0.56
C LEU A 176 1.76 11.98 0.41
N SER A 177 2.09 10.77 0.76
CA SER A 177 1.20 9.63 0.76
C SER A 177 1.25 8.87 2.08
N ALA A 178 0.33 7.94 2.26
CA ALA A 178 0.32 7.09 3.44
C ALA A 178 -0.22 5.71 3.13
N TYR A 179 0.36 4.69 3.76
CA TYR A 179 -0.20 3.35 3.84
C TYR A 179 -1.39 3.34 4.78
N VAL A 180 -2.39 2.54 4.43
CA VAL A 180 -3.62 2.42 5.20
C VAL A 180 -4.13 0.98 5.19
N ALA A 181 -4.75 0.59 6.29
CA ALA A 181 -5.29 -0.76 6.47
C ALA A 181 -6.43 -1.07 5.48
N PRO A 182 -6.58 -2.32 5.00
CA PRO A 182 -7.64 -2.68 4.06
C PRO A 182 -9.06 -2.53 4.66
N TRP A 183 -9.19 -2.60 5.97
CA TRP A 183 -10.47 -2.39 6.68
C TRP A 183 -10.80 -0.93 6.99
N GLY A 184 -10.00 0.03 6.53
CA GLY A 184 -10.20 1.46 6.78
C GLY A 184 -9.73 1.88 8.17
N GLY A 185 -10.52 1.64 9.19
CA GLY A 185 -10.19 2.01 10.57
C GLY A 185 -10.42 3.50 10.91
N THR A 186 -10.73 3.76 12.18
CA THR A 186 -11.03 5.11 12.67
C THR A 186 -9.80 5.97 12.92
N GLY A 187 -8.62 5.34 13.06
CA GLY A 187 -7.36 6.01 13.37
C GLY A 187 -6.77 6.86 12.24
N TYR A 188 -7.36 6.83 11.04
CA TYR A 188 -6.85 7.58 9.88
C TYR A 188 -7.52 8.92 9.64
N ASP A 189 -8.68 9.20 10.26
CA ASP A 189 -9.44 10.45 10.09
C ASP A 189 -9.65 10.83 8.60
N PHE A 190 -10.12 9.87 7.78
CA PHE A 190 -10.30 10.07 6.34
C PHE A 190 -11.18 11.29 5.96
N PRO A 191 -12.19 11.70 6.75
CA PRO A 191 -12.93 12.92 6.45
C PRO A 191 -12.04 14.14 6.22
N ASP A 192 -10.95 14.28 6.96
CA ASP A 192 -10.05 15.41 6.91
C ASP A 192 -8.72 15.10 6.20
N THR A 193 -8.11 13.95 6.45
CA THR A 193 -6.79 13.58 5.92
C THR A 193 -6.77 13.40 4.41
N LYS A 194 -7.89 13.03 3.78
CA LYS A 194 -8.04 12.96 2.32
C LYS A 194 -7.81 14.28 1.58
N PHE A 195 -7.80 15.40 2.27
CA PHE A 195 -7.49 16.71 1.69
C PHE A 195 -6.02 17.14 1.90
N ILE A 196 -5.26 16.34 2.66
CA ILE A 196 -3.87 16.65 3.02
C ILE A 196 -2.90 15.83 2.15
N VAL A 197 -3.20 14.55 1.92
CA VAL A 197 -2.35 13.64 1.14
C VAL A 197 -2.60 13.77 -0.36
N ASP A 198 -1.64 13.30 -1.15
CA ASP A 198 -1.80 13.15 -2.60
C ASP A 198 -2.45 11.81 -2.94
N TRP A 199 -2.24 10.76 -2.12
CA TRP A 199 -2.94 9.46 -2.20
C TRP A 199 -2.75 8.62 -0.94
N PHE A 200 -3.55 7.55 -0.85
CA PHE A 200 -3.41 6.46 0.11
C PHE A 200 -3.03 5.16 -0.62
N ASN A 201 -2.16 4.36 -0.02
CA ASN A 201 -1.77 3.03 -0.44
C ASN A 201 -2.46 2.00 0.46
N ILE A 202 -3.46 1.28 -0.05
CA ILE A 202 -4.24 0.31 0.74
C ILE A 202 -3.47 -1.02 0.75
N LEU A 203 -3.11 -1.51 1.93
CA LEU A 203 -2.36 -2.75 2.16
C LEU A 203 -3.26 -3.98 1.94
N THR A 204 -3.53 -4.35 0.70
CA THR A 204 -4.40 -5.48 0.31
C THR A 204 -3.63 -6.78 0.16
N TYR A 205 -2.76 -7.06 1.08
CA TYR A 205 -1.97 -8.28 1.24
C TYR A 205 -1.71 -8.52 2.74
N ASP A 206 -0.95 -9.55 3.08
CA ASP A 206 -0.75 -10.01 4.46
C ASP A 206 -2.05 -10.42 5.17
N CYS A 207 -3.02 -10.89 4.37
CA CYS A 207 -4.26 -11.45 4.90
C CYS A 207 -4.04 -12.82 5.55
N ALA A 208 -2.96 -13.47 5.21
CA ALA A 208 -2.55 -14.74 5.76
C ALA A 208 -1.05 -14.77 6.02
N GLY A 209 -0.63 -15.49 7.05
CA GLY A 209 0.76 -15.58 7.44
C GLY A 209 0.94 -16.36 8.75
N PRO A 210 2.08 -16.25 9.42
CA PRO A 210 2.34 -16.96 10.68
C PRO A 210 1.40 -16.56 11.83
N TRP A 211 0.63 -15.50 11.70
CA TRP A 211 -0.37 -15.03 12.67
C TRP A 211 -1.75 -15.66 12.51
N THR A 212 -1.97 -16.48 11.47
CA THR A 212 -3.24 -17.18 11.27
C THR A 212 -3.22 -18.56 11.92
N ASP A 213 -4.38 -19.19 12.05
CA ASP A 213 -4.55 -20.56 12.54
C ASP A 213 -4.65 -21.59 11.42
N SER A 214 -4.88 -21.13 10.20
CA SER A 214 -5.07 -21.91 8.99
C SER A 214 -4.33 -21.34 7.78
N ALA A 215 -4.12 -22.18 6.77
CA ALA A 215 -3.56 -21.80 5.49
C ALA A 215 -4.59 -21.04 4.66
N GLN A 216 -4.34 -19.77 4.40
CA GLN A 216 -5.25 -18.86 3.72
C GLN A 216 -4.56 -18.17 2.55
N LEU A 217 -5.32 -17.40 1.76
CA LEU A 217 -4.78 -16.63 0.64
C LEU A 217 -4.17 -15.32 1.14
N ASN A 218 -2.97 -15.00 0.69
CA ASN A 218 -2.26 -13.78 1.07
C ASN A 218 -2.99 -12.50 0.62
N SER A 219 -3.62 -12.53 -0.57
CA SER A 219 -4.05 -11.31 -1.25
C SER A 219 -5.20 -11.57 -2.23
N ALA A 220 -6.31 -12.12 -1.77
CA ALA A 220 -7.48 -12.41 -2.60
C ALA A 220 -7.97 -11.16 -3.36
N ILE A 221 -8.32 -11.31 -4.66
CA ILE A 221 -8.93 -10.19 -5.43
C ILE A 221 -10.42 -10.07 -5.10
N PHE A 222 -11.10 -11.19 -4.94
CA PHE A 222 -12.51 -11.27 -4.53
C PHE A 222 -12.66 -12.20 -3.34
N PRO A 223 -13.71 -12.05 -2.53
CA PRO A 223 -13.98 -12.96 -1.43
C PRO A 223 -14.31 -14.36 -1.94
N ASP A 224 -13.77 -15.40 -1.30
CA ASP A 224 -14.13 -16.78 -1.54
C ASP A 224 -15.33 -17.16 -0.65
N PRO A 225 -16.48 -17.58 -1.23
CA PRO A 225 -17.64 -18.01 -0.44
C PRO A 225 -17.41 -19.34 0.32
N ASN A 226 -16.29 -20.03 0.07
CA ASN A 226 -15.91 -21.24 0.78
C ASN A 226 -14.91 -20.95 1.92
N ASP A 227 -14.51 -19.73 2.12
CA ASP A 227 -13.78 -19.30 3.31
C ASP A 227 -14.66 -19.60 4.54
N PRO A 228 -14.28 -20.56 5.42
CA PRO A 228 -15.16 -21.09 6.46
C PRO A 228 -15.56 -20.05 7.50
N GLU A 229 -14.82 -18.96 7.62
CA GLU A 229 -14.97 -18.03 8.71
C GLU A 229 -14.92 -16.56 8.30
N SER A 230 -14.84 -16.25 7.01
CA SER A 230 -14.60 -14.88 6.51
C SER A 230 -13.35 -14.22 7.14
N TYR A 231 -12.32 -15.01 7.46
CA TYR A 231 -11.16 -14.57 8.24
C TYR A 231 -10.11 -13.83 7.45
N ASN A 232 -10.16 -13.92 6.14
CA ASN A 232 -9.10 -13.37 5.34
C ASN A 232 -9.09 -11.82 5.42
N CYS A 233 -8.29 -11.24 6.32
CA CYS A 233 -8.22 -9.80 6.57
C CYS A 233 -9.56 -9.16 6.97
N GLU A 234 -10.39 -9.79 7.77
CA GLU A 234 -11.68 -9.22 8.13
C GLU A 234 -11.59 -7.92 8.94
N PRO A 235 -12.40 -6.95 8.61
CA PRO A 235 -13.13 -6.72 7.35
C PRO A 235 -12.18 -6.20 6.25
N GLY A 236 -12.44 -6.54 4.97
CA GLY A 236 -11.61 -6.08 3.85
C GLY A 236 -10.65 -7.13 3.31
N GLY A 237 -10.97 -8.41 3.53
CA GLY A 237 -10.16 -9.59 3.19
C GLY A 237 -9.86 -9.82 1.73
N SER A 238 -10.45 -9.02 0.86
CA SER A 238 -10.15 -9.01 -0.56
C SER A 238 -9.98 -7.58 -1.07
N VAL A 239 -9.32 -7.45 -2.20
CA VAL A 239 -9.19 -6.15 -2.91
C VAL A 239 -10.56 -5.52 -3.14
N LYS A 240 -11.55 -6.33 -3.56
CA LYS A 240 -12.92 -5.83 -3.79
C LYS A 240 -13.52 -5.23 -2.51
N GLU A 241 -13.43 -5.94 -1.41
CA GLU A 241 -14.02 -5.49 -0.13
C GLU A 241 -13.31 -4.26 0.41
N ALA A 242 -11.98 -4.22 0.34
CA ALA A 242 -11.22 -3.04 0.71
C ALA A 242 -11.68 -1.81 -0.10
N ILE A 243 -11.81 -1.93 -1.42
CA ILE A 243 -12.31 -0.83 -2.27
C ILE A 243 -13.73 -0.41 -1.85
N ASP A 244 -14.63 -1.35 -1.59
CA ASP A 244 -16.01 -1.05 -1.18
C ASP A 244 -16.07 -0.32 0.17
N ILE A 245 -15.18 -0.66 1.11
CA ILE A 245 -15.01 0.04 2.39
C ILE A 245 -14.59 1.49 2.16
N TYR A 246 -13.55 1.74 1.36
CA TYR A 246 -13.04 3.09 1.10
C TYR A 246 -14.04 3.96 0.29
N GLU A 247 -14.82 3.35 -0.60
CA GLU A 247 -15.95 4.03 -1.25
C GLU A 247 -17.01 4.42 -0.22
N GLY A 248 -17.33 3.53 0.73
CA GLY A 248 -18.24 3.81 1.84
C GLY A 248 -17.75 4.95 2.75
N LEU A 249 -16.44 5.07 2.94
CA LEU A 249 -15.78 6.17 3.66
C LEU A 249 -15.70 7.47 2.85
N GLN A 250 -16.20 7.47 1.61
CA GLN A 250 -16.20 8.62 0.71
C GLN A 250 -14.77 9.18 0.43
N VAL A 251 -13.78 8.30 0.40
CA VAL A 251 -12.45 8.66 -0.10
C VAL A 251 -12.49 8.66 -1.62
N PRO A 252 -12.05 9.74 -2.30
CA PRO A 252 -12.06 9.80 -3.76
C PRO A 252 -11.22 8.67 -4.37
N LYS A 253 -11.78 7.95 -5.36
CA LYS A 253 -11.08 6.84 -6.05
C LYS A 253 -9.71 7.23 -6.59
N SER A 254 -9.56 8.45 -7.08
CA SER A 254 -8.28 8.97 -7.58
C SER A 254 -7.18 9.06 -6.52
N LEU A 255 -7.54 9.05 -5.25
CA LEU A 255 -6.59 9.02 -4.13
C LEU A 255 -6.22 7.61 -3.67
N LEU A 256 -6.83 6.56 -4.21
CA LEU A 256 -6.63 5.19 -3.76
C LEU A 256 -5.69 4.43 -4.69
N ASN A 257 -4.71 3.76 -4.13
CA ASN A 257 -3.90 2.73 -4.79
C ASN A 257 -4.07 1.40 -4.06
N ILE A 258 -4.04 0.31 -4.79
CA ILE A 258 -4.16 -1.04 -4.26
C ILE A 258 -2.80 -1.70 -4.17
N GLY A 259 -2.53 -2.37 -3.07
CA GLY A 259 -1.32 -3.17 -2.85
C GLY A 259 -1.30 -4.45 -3.70
N THR A 260 -0.14 -4.72 -4.29
CA THR A 260 0.12 -5.91 -5.09
C THR A 260 1.39 -6.56 -4.57
N PRO A 261 1.31 -7.76 -3.94
CA PRO A 261 2.48 -8.40 -3.40
C PRO A 261 3.25 -9.15 -4.49
N PHE A 262 4.57 -9.06 -4.46
CA PHE A 262 5.46 -9.88 -5.28
C PHE A 262 6.13 -10.99 -4.46
N TYR A 263 5.55 -11.32 -3.33
CA TYR A 263 5.95 -12.33 -2.38
C TYR A 263 4.76 -13.22 -2.00
N GLY A 264 5.01 -14.22 -1.15
CA GLY A 264 3.97 -15.06 -0.60
C GLY A 264 4.43 -15.86 0.61
N TYR A 265 3.58 -16.77 1.07
CA TYR A 265 3.82 -17.58 2.26
C TYR A 265 3.79 -19.07 1.97
N ILE A 266 4.60 -19.81 2.72
CA ILE A 266 4.75 -21.26 2.66
C ILE A 266 4.30 -21.85 3.99
N TYR A 267 3.19 -22.55 4.00
CA TYR A 267 2.69 -23.28 5.16
C TYR A 267 3.22 -24.71 5.11
N HIS A 268 4.15 -25.06 5.98
CA HIS A 268 4.79 -26.37 5.99
C HIS A 268 3.93 -27.47 6.59
N LYS A 269 2.86 -27.10 7.30
CA LYS A 269 2.01 -28.01 8.09
C LYS A 269 0.53 -27.98 7.70
N ALA A 270 0.18 -27.38 6.59
CA ALA A 270 -1.13 -27.45 6.00
C ALA A 270 -1.07 -28.17 4.65
N ASP A 271 -2.09 -28.91 4.29
CA ASP A 271 -2.17 -29.72 3.07
C ASP A 271 -3.32 -29.30 2.13
N ALA A 272 -4.02 -28.23 2.50
CA ALA A 272 -5.14 -27.69 1.73
C ALA A 272 -5.29 -26.18 1.97
N LEU A 273 -5.92 -25.50 1.03
CA LEU A 273 -6.50 -24.18 1.27
C LEU A 273 -7.55 -24.31 2.38
N TRP A 274 -7.51 -23.41 3.35
CA TRP A 274 -8.30 -23.43 4.59
C TRP A 274 -7.93 -24.55 5.57
N GLY A 275 -6.85 -25.30 5.32
CA GLY A 275 -6.36 -26.33 6.23
C GLY A 275 -5.75 -25.72 7.49
N PHE A 276 -6.14 -26.23 8.67
CA PHE A 276 -5.59 -25.74 9.94
C PHE A 276 -4.13 -26.16 10.13
N CYS A 277 -3.36 -25.25 10.71
CA CYS A 277 -2.05 -25.56 11.24
C CYS A 277 -2.17 -26.41 12.54
N PRO A 278 -1.12 -27.16 12.94
CA PRO A 278 -1.15 -27.94 14.18
C PRO A 278 -1.50 -27.07 15.39
N ASN A 279 -2.49 -27.54 16.19
CA ASN A 279 -3.04 -26.81 17.35
C ASN A 279 -3.65 -25.43 17.00
N GLU A 280 -4.08 -25.25 15.75
CA GLU A 280 -4.62 -23.96 15.29
C GLU A 280 -3.62 -22.79 15.50
N ASP A 281 -2.33 -23.04 15.19
CA ASP A 281 -1.25 -22.05 15.34
C ASP A 281 -0.21 -22.22 14.23
N CYS A 282 -0.16 -21.29 13.31
CA CYS A 282 0.77 -21.27 12.19
C CYS A 282 2.13 -20.62 12.52
N SER A 283 2.30 -19.98 13.68
CA SER A 283 3.45 -19.12 14.01
C SER A 283 4.83 -19.78 13.84
N ASN A 284 4.91 -21.11 13.96
CA ASN A 284 6.17 -21.87 13.84
C ASN A 284 6.25 -22.74 12.57
N SER A 285 5.34 -22.54 11.63
CA SER A 285 5.22 -23.41 10.45
C SER A 285 5.00 -22.66 9.14
N VAL A 286 5.20 -21.34 9.13
CA VAL A 286 5.04 -20.50 7.96
C VAL A 286 6.31 -19.71 7.70
N ASP A 287 6.80 -19.80 6.47
CA ASP A 287 7.91 -19.01 5.95
C ASP A 287 7.38 -18.02 4.89
N TYR A 288 8.13 -16.95 4.71
CA TYR A 288 7.97 -15.94 3.67
C TYR A 288 9.03 -16.14 2.59
N ASP A 289 8.67 -15.94 1.31
CA ASP A 289 9.66 -15.95 0.23
C ASP A 289 9.19 -15.11 -0.98
N ASN A 290 10.12 -14.83 -1.89
CA ASN A 290 9.95 -13.99 -3.05
C ASN A 290 9.46 -14.77 -4.27
N TYR A 291 8.67 -14.11 -5.15
CA TYR A 291 8.16 -14.75 -6.35
C TYR A 291 9.28 -15.18 -7.30
N GLY A 292 10.16 -14.27 -7.69
CA GLY A 292 11.18 -14.50 -8.72
C GLY A 292 12.16 -15.63 -8.41
N THR A 293 12.63 -15.65 -7.17
CA THR A 293 13.68 -16.60 -6.73
C THR A 293 13.10 -17.91 -6.17
N PHE A 294 11.87 -17.91 -5.69
CA PHE A 294 11.30 -19.09 -5.04
C PHE A 294 10.04 -19.64 -5.72
N PHE A 295 8.96 -18.88 -5.81
CA PHE A 295 7.67 -19.42 -6.27
C PHE A 295 7.66 -19.72 -7.76
N LYS A 296 8.18 -18.83 -8.59
CA LYS A 296 8.26 -19.01 -10.04
C LYS A 296 8.86 -20.34 -10.46
N GLN A 297 9.91 -20.79 -9.77
CA GLN A 297 10.60 -22.04 -10.05
C GLN A 297 9.82 -23.28 -9.62
N ARG A 298 8.81 -23.13 -8.75
CA ARG A 298 8.01 -24.23 -8.19
C ARG A 298 6.68 -24.45 -8.88
N ILE A 299 6.25 -23.53 -9.72
CA ILE A 299 4.99 -23.67 -10.46
C ILE A 299 5.03 -24.94 -11.30
N ASN A 300 4.24 -25.96 -10.88
CA ASN A 300 4.19 -27.31 -11.46
C ASN A 300 5.56 -28.01 -11.57
N ALA A 301 6.48 -27.69 -10.67
CA ALA A 301 7.84 -28.26 -10.60
C ALA A 301 8.24 -28.58 -9.16
N MET A 302 9.36 -29.29 -8.97
CA MET A 302 9.95 -29.57 -7.65
C MET A 302 8.97 -30.22 -6.64
N GLY A 303 8.03 -31.06 -7.11
CA GLY A 303 7.05 -31.71 -6.26
C GLY A 303 5.86 -30.84 -5.86
N TRP A 304 5.67 -29.69 -6.48
CA TRP A 304 4.53 -28.81 -6.29
C TRP A 304 3.57 -28.84 -7.48
N ARG A 305 2.29 -28.61 -7.22
CA ARG A 305 1.24 -28.43 -8.23
C ARG A 305 0.50 -27.13 -7.98
N SER A 306 0.41 -26.31 -9.00
CA SER A 306 -0.31 -25.04 -8.96
C SER A 306 -1.80 -25.24 -9.23
N TYR A 307 -2.60 -24.50 -8.51
CA TYR A 307 -4.06 -24.38 -8.65
C TYR A 307 -4.42 -22.91 -8.70
N ASN A 308 -5.56 -22.58 -9.30
CA ASN A 308 -6.16 -21.25 -9.21
C ASN A 308 -7.45 -21.36 -8.41
N ASP A 309 -7.61 -20.51 -7.42
CA ASP A 309 -8.90 -20.37 -6.77
C ASP A 309 -9.88 -19.65 -7.72
N PRO A 310 -11.03 -20.26 -8.04
CA PRO A 310 -11.95 -19.71 -9.04
C PRO A 310 -12.76 -18.51 -8.54
N TYR A 311 -12.79 -18.28 -7.23
CA TYR A 311 -13.53 -17.17 -6.61
C TYR A 311 -12.61 -15.99 -6.35
N SER A 312 -11.52 -16.20 -5.65
CA SER A 312 -10.56 -15.15 -5.30
C SER A 312 -9.65 -14.71 -6.46
N LEU A 313 -9.55 -15.53 -7.53
CA LEU A 313 -8.75 -15.33 -8.75
C LEU A 313 -7.25 -15.19 -8.48
N VAL A 314 -6.75 -15.83 -7.45
CA VAL A 314 -5.32 -15.92 -7.14
C VAL A 314 -4.86 -17.38 -7.10
N PRO A 315 -3.59 -17.64 -7.43
CA PRO A 315 -3.05 -19.01 -7.41
C PRO A 315 -2.63 -19.44 -6.00
N TYR A 316 -2.58 -20.76 -5.83
CA TYR A 316 -1.92 -21.41 -4.71
C TYR A 316 -1.26 -22.72 -5.16
N MET A 317 -0.35 -23.27 -4.36
CA MET A 317 0.29 -24.55 -4.66
C MET A 317 0.13 -25.53 -3.50
N LEU A 318 -0.01 -26.81 -3.84
CA LEU A 318 0.03 -27.95 -2.91
C LEU A 318 1.14 -28.91 -3.30
N LYS A 319 1.60 -29.73 -2.35
CA LYS A 319 2.48 -30.85 -2.65
C LYS A 319 1.80 -31.84 -3.59
N ALA A 320 2.48 -32.21 -4.66
CA ALA A 320 1.94 -33.09 -5.70
C ALA A 320 1.70 -34.56 -5.22
N ASP A 321 2.39 -34.98 -4.16
CA ASP A 321 2.28 -36.29 -3.53
C ASP A 321 1.23 -36.33 -2.40
N GLY A 322 0.55 -35.21 -2.12
CA GLY A 322 -0.46 -35.10 -1.07
C GLY A 322 0.12 -35.01 0.34
N SER A 323 1.41 -34.79 0.48
CA SER A 323 2.01 -34.48 1.79
C SER A 323 1.72 -33.02 2.21
N GLU A 324 1.96 -32.71 3.49
CA GLU A 324 1.84 -31.35 4.01
C GLU A 324 2.69 -30.36 3.21
N GLY A 325 2.12 -29.21 2.92
CA GLY A 325 2.74 -28.08 2.23
C GLY A 325 1.72 -27.33 1.37
N PHE A 326 1.46 -26.07 1.74
CA PHE A 326 0.61 -25.14 1.01
C PHE A 326 1.42 -23.85 0.75
N ILE A 327 1.25 -23.27 -0.42
CA ILE A 327 1.84 -21.96 -0.78
C ILE A 327 0.74 -21.04 -1.28
N THR A 328 0.68 -19.83 -0.73
CA THR A 328 -0.12 -18.72 -1.25
C THR A 328 0.80 -17.70 -1.89
N TYR A 329 0.46 -17.25 -3.10
CA TYR A 329 1.29 -16.31 -3.87
C TYR A 329 0.45 -15.63 -4.96
N ASP A 330 1.02 -14.63 -5.63
CA ASP A 330 0.48 -14.07 -6.88
C ASP A 330 1.35 -14.50 -8.06
N ASP A 331 0.73 -14.69 -9.23
CA ASP A 331 1.40 -14.92 -10.51
C ASP A 331 1.12 -13.78 -11.52
N ALA A 332 1.68 -13.88 -12.71
CA ALA A 332 1.48 -12.87 -13.75
C ALA A 332 0.00 -12.67 -14.12
N SER A 333 -0.83 -13.73 -14.03
CA SER A 333 -2.26 -13.66 -14.36
C SER A 333 -3.05 -12.94 -13.28
N SER A 334 -2.86 -13.29 -12.01
CA SER A 334 -3.52 -12.63 -10.88
C SER A 334 -3.06 -11.17 -10.75
N THR A 335 -1.77 -10.91 -10.91
CA THR A 335 -1.21 -9.54 -10.92
C THR A 335 -1.82 -8.68 -12.02
N PHE A 336 -1.85 -9.19 -13.26
CA PHE A 336 -2.48 -8.49 -14.38
C PHE A 336 -3.95 -8.17 -14.08
N TYR A 337 -4.72 -9.18 -13.62
CA TYR A 337 -6.15 -9.01 -13.37
C TYR A 337 -6.41 -8.04 -12.21
N ARG A 338 -5.60 -8.09 -11.13
CA ARG A 338 -5.66 -7.17 -9.99
C ARG A 338 -5.50 -5.73 -10.45
N VAL A 339 -4.43 -5.42 -11.19
CA VAL A 339 -4.15 -4.06 -11.69
C VAL A 339 -5.23 -3.61 -12.67
N TRP A 340 -5.63 -4.46 -13.61
CA TRP A 340 -6.73 -4.15 -14.54
C TRP A 340 -8.04 -3.87 -13.80
N TYR A 341 -8.39 -4.71 -12.83
CA TYR A 341 -9.62 -4.55 -12.05
C TYR A 341 -9.62 -3.24 -11.26
N THR A 342 -8.54 -2.91 -10.61
CA THR A 342 -8.43 -1.72 -9.77
C THR A 342 -8.36 -0.44 -10.58
N ASP A 343 -7.50 -0.40 -11.58
CA ASP A 343 -7.23 0.82 -12.35
C ASP A 343 -8.38 1.16 -13.30
N TRP A 344 -8.96 0.15 -13.94
CA TRP A 344 -9.91 0.34 -15.03
C TRP A 344 -11.34 -0.04 -14.66
N ALA A 345 -11.58 -1.23 -14.10
CA ALA A 345 -12.93 -1.65 -13.75
C ALA A 345 -13.51 -0.85 -12.58
N ARG A 346 -12.69 -0.53 -11.57
CA ARG A 346 -13.09 0.27 -10.41
C ARG A 346 -12.72 1.76 -10.55
N GLY A 347 -11.76 2.09 -11.40
CA GLY A 347 -11.36 3.47 -11.71
C GLY A 347 -10.53 4.15 -10.62
N LEU A 348 -9.69 3.39 -9.91
CA LEU A 348 -8.83 3.92 -8.87
C LEU A 348 -7.68 4.77 -9.42
N GLY A 349 -6.91 5.38 -8.54
CA GLY A 349 -5.76 6.22 -8.88
C GLY A 349 -4.55 5.43 -9.36
N GLY A 350 -4.42 4.16 -8.95
CA GLY A 350 -3.33 3.29 -9.36
C GLY A 350 -3.10 2.09 -8.45
N THR A 351 -1.91 1.55 -8.56
CA THR A 351 -1.43 0.35 -7.86
C THR A 351 -0.05 0.62 -7.27
N PHE A 352 0.27 0.00 -6.13
CA PHE A 352 1.63 -0.07 -5.61
C PHE A 352 2.05 -1.53 -5.40
N ILE A 353 3.37 -1.77 -5.40
CA ILE A 353 3.98 -3.10 -5.43
C ILE A 353 4.90 -3.24 -4.21
N TRP A 354 4.68 -4.25 -3.38
CA TRP A 354 5.59 -4.69 -2.34
C TRP A 354 6.18 -6.07 -2.69
N GLU A 355 7.48 -6.15 -2.99
CA GLU A 355 8.44 -5.12 -3.39
C GLU A 355 9.05 -5.46 -4.75
N ILE A 356 9.58 -4.48 -5.43
CA ILE A 356 9.95 -4.63 -6.85
C ILE A 356 11.03 -5.68 -7.11
N ASP A 357 11.96 -5.86 -6.19
CA ASP A 357 13.03 -6.84 -6.32
C ASP A 357 12.56 -8.29 -6.08
N ALA A 358 11.44 -8.47 -5.38
CA ALA A 358 10.91 -9.80 -5.08
C ALA A 358 10.44 -10.57 -6.33
N ASP A 359 10.19 -9.88 -7.44
CA ASP A 359 9.88 -10.49 -8.75
C ASP A 359 11.15 -10.83 -9.57
N TYR A 360 12.31 -10.32 -9.18
CA TYR A 360 13.54 -10.45 -9.97
C TYR A 360 14.21 -11.81 -9.80
N ASP A 361 14.30 -12.60 -10.89
CA ASP A 361 14.94 -13.92 -10.90
C ASP A 361 16.43 -13.89 -11.33
N GLY A 362 17.00 -12.70 -11.50
CA GLY A 362 18.34 -12.47 -12.06
C GLY A 362 18.32 -12.09 -13.53
N THR A 363 17.18 -12.18 -14.21
CA THR A 363 17.00 -11.91 -15.65
C THR A 363 15.71 -11.20 -15.98
N THR A 364 14.58 -11.62 -15.40
CA THR A 364 13.23 -11.15 -15.73
C THR A 364 12.46 -10.72 -14.49
N GLN A 365 11.39 -9.97 -14.73
CA GLN A 365 10.42 -9.51 -13.74
C GLN A 365 9.01 -9.69 -14.34
N ASP A 366 8.45 -10.89 -14.19
CA ASP A 366 7.21 -11.28 -14.88
C ASP A 366 5.98 -10.61 -14.27
N LEU A 367 5.96 -10.39 -12.94
CA LEU A 367 4.85 -9.71 -12.26
C LEU A 367 4.83 -8.22 -12.57
N LEU A 368 6.00 -7.58 -12.57
CA LEU A 368 6.10 -6.18 -12.97
C LEU A 368 5.69 -5.96 -14.43
N GLU A 369 6.08 -6.88 -15.33
CA GLU A 369 5.62 -6.86 -16.73
C GLU A 369 4.10 -6.96 -16.82
N ALA A 370 3.50 -7.88 -16.05
CA ALA A 370 2.05 -8.07 -16.02
C ALA A 370 1.33 -6.82 -15.47
N ALA A 371 1.82 -6.23 -14.38
CA ALA A 371 1.27 -5.01 -13.79
C ALA A 371 1.36 -3.83 -14.78
N PHE A 372 2.50 -3.65 -15.43
CA PHE A 372 2.71 -2.61 -16.41
C PHE A 372 1.78 -2.77 -17.62
N ASN A 373 1.66 -3.98 -18.17
CA ASN A 373 0.78 -4.25 -19.30
C ASN A 373 -0.69 -3.98 -18.97
N ALA A 374 -1.13 -4.34 -17.76
CA ALA A 374 -2.48 -4.07 -17.30
C ALA A 374 -2.76 -2.57 -17.13
N SER A 375 -1.80 -1.80 -16.60
CA SER A 375 -1.97 -0.35 -16.42
C SER A 375 -1.93 0.45 -17.73
N GLN A 376 -1.47 -0.13 -18.84
CA GLN A 376 -1.54 0.49 -20.17
C GLN A 376 -2.89 0.31 -20.86
N ILE A 377 -3.76 -0.58 -20.41
CA ILE A 377 -5.07 -0.80 -21.03
C ILE A 377 -5.89 0.47 -20.89
N GLN A 378 -6.27 1.06 -22.01
CA GLN A 378 -7.22 2.16 -22.05
C GLN A 378 -8.59 1.57 -22.35
N THR A 379 -9.56 1.80 -21.47
CA THR A 379 -10.97 1.52 -21.82
C THR A 379 -11.41 2.54 -22.86
N PRO A 380 -12.09 2.10 -23.91
CA PRO A 380 -12.60 2.97 -24.97
C PRO A 380 -13.62 3.98 -24.47
#